data_5665661a37597f7a760054fb6278caaa
#
_entry.id   5665661a37597f7a760054fb6278caaa
#
_cell.length_a   1.000
_cell.length_b   1.000
_cell.length_c   1.000
_cell.angle_alpha   90.00
_cell.angle_beta   90.00
_cell.angle_gamma   90.00
#
_symmetry.space_group_name_H-M   'P 1'
#
loop_
_entity.id
_entity.type
_entity.pdbx_description
1 polymer ?
#
loop_
_entity_poly.entity_id
_entity_poly.type
_entity_poly.pdbx_seq_one_letter_code
_entity_poly.pdbx_strand_id
1 'polypeptide(L)'
;MSKSSTGYLFECYIWLVNTISRGPISRKAIDEKWAHASVNDYQTDAIPDSTFHRWRNTVELLFDITIKCNASGEYYIDGVTDLHRTDLRGRIMNLLSVNNMLRDCHENLRKQILFEPIPAGEEHLETIVAAMRDRQVLELSYQNFVSDTPTVYHVEAYCLKAYRQRWYLIAFAQERNGIRHFSLDRMVQIQPTQDNYTIPDGFDAEEYFSQVCGVTIPKMQPQEIKIKVNKAIVPYF
;
A
#
# COMPACT_ATOMS: atom_id res chain seq x y z
N MET A 1 24.90 -9.10 -13.81
CA MET A 1 25.03 -8.10 -12.73
C MET A 1 24.65 -8.78 -11.42
N SER A 2 25.56 -8.85 -10.45
CA SER A 2 25.25 -9.43 -9.13
C SER A 2 24.18 -8.58 -8.46
N LYS A 3 23.03 -9.19 -8.16
CA LYS A 3 21.99 -8.52 -7.35
C LYS A 3 22.59 -8.13 -6.01
N SER A 4 22.27 -6.95 -5.50
CA SER A 4 22.57 -6.57 -4.12
C SER A 4 22.07 -7.67 -3.19
N SER A 5 22.90 -8.15 -2.27
CA SER A 5 22.57 -9.22 -1.31
C SER A 5 21.24 -8.96 -0.58
N THR A 6 20.94 -7.71 -0.26
CA THR A 6 19.70 -7.29 0.42
C THR A 6 18.47 -7.39 -0.49
N GLY A 7 18.58 -6.99 -1.76
CA GLY A 7 17.47 -7.07 -2.72
C GLY A 7 17.08 -8.51 -3.02
N TYR A 8 18.05 -9.40 -3.18
CA TYR A 8 17.82 -10.83 -3.38
C TYR A 8 17.09 -11.47 -2.18
N LEU A 9 17.54 -11.19 -0.96
CA LEU A 9 16.87 -11.71 0.25
C LEU A 9 15.43 -11.24 0.36
N PHE A 10 15.16 -9.99 0.03
CA PHE A 10 13.81 -9.45 0.06
C PHE A 10 12.89 -10.16 -0.96
N GLU A 11 13.38 -10.45 -2.15
CA GLU A 11 12.65 -11.26 -3.16
C GLU A 11 12.34 -12.67 -2.62
N CYS A 12 13.29 -13.31 -1.93
CA CYS A 12 13.08 -14.60 -1.28
C CYS A 12 11.99 -14.55 -0.20
N TYR A 13 11.97 -13.50 0.61
CA TYR A 13 10.94 -13.31 1.64
C TYR A 13 9.54 -13.16 1.04
N ILE A 14 9.40 -12.34 -0.01
CA ILE A 14 8.12 -12.17 -0.71
C ILE A 14 7.68 -13.50 -1.33
N TRP A 15 8.59 -14.23 -1.96
CA TRP A 15 8.30 -15.54 -2.52
C TRP A 15 7.78 -16.52 -1.46
N LEU A 16 8.42 -16.55 -0.29
CA LEU A 16 8.01 -17.42 0.82
C LEU A 16 6.60 -17.07 1.33
N VAL A 17 6.33 -15.79 1.56
CA VAL A 17 5.00 -15.33 1.98
C VAL A 17 3.95 -15.69 0.95
N ASN A 18 4.19 -15.44 -0.33
CA ASN A 18 3.25 -15.78 -1.41
C ASN A 18 2.99 -17.28 -1.53
N THR A 19 4.01 -18.09 -1.23
CA THR A 19 3.87 -19.54 -1.28
C THR A 19 2.98 -20.05 -0.14
N ILE A 20 3.14 -19.51 1.08
CA ILE A 20 2.38 -19.93 2.27
C ILE A 20 0.99 -19.29 2.32
N SER A 21 0.79 -18.10 1.77
CA SER A 21 -0.49 -17.37 1.80
C SER A 21 -1.61 -18.06 1.02
N ARG A 22 -1.28 -18.98 0.12
CA ARG A 22 -2.25 -19.74 -0.69
C ARG A 22 -2.97 -20.84 0.10
N GLY A 23 -2.57 -21.12 1.34
CA GLY A 23 -3.14 -22.14 2.22
C GLY A 23 -2.07 -23.00 2.90
N PRO A 24 -2.44 -23.87 3.81
CA PRO A 24 -1.50 -24.76 4.49
C PRO A 24 -0.66 -25.57 3.51
N ILE A 25 0.65 -25.58 3.72
CA ILE A 25 1.61 -26.21 2.81
C ILE A 25 2.72 -26.91 3.60
N SER A 26 3.05 -28.15 3.22
CA SER A 26 4.12 -28.91 3.85
C SER A 26 5.51 -28.36 3.48
N ARG A 27 6.48 -28.61 4.36
CA ARG A 27 7.88 -28.23 4.12
C ARG A 27 8.41 -28.77 2.79
N LYS A 28 8.10 -30.03 2.50
CA LYS A 28 8.47 -30.69 1.25
C LYS A 28 7.90 -29.96 0.02
N ALA A 29 6.63 -29.60 0.06
CA ALA A 29 5.99 -28.89 -1.05
C ALA A 29 6.53 -27.45 -1.21
N ILE A 30 7.00 -26.82 -0.14
CA ILE A 30 7.73 -25.54 -0.22
C ILE A 30 9.05 -25.73 -0.98
N ASP A 31 9.81 -26.77 -0.66
CA ASP A 31 11.07 -27.06 -1.33
C ASP A 31 10.88 -27.42 -2.81
N GLU A 32 9.87 -28.23 -3.12
CA GLU A 32 9.52 -28.54 -4.53
C GLU A 32 9.21 -27.28 -5.34
N LYS A 33 8.48 -26.32 -4.74
CA LYS A 33 8.22 -25.02 -5.38
C LYS A 33 9.45 -24.15 -5.45
N TRP A 34 10.34 -24.22 -4.45
CA TRP A 34 11.59 -23.48 -4.43
C TRP A 34 12.52 -23.92 -5.57
N ALA A 35 12.64 -25.21 -5.82
CA ALA A 35 13.48 -25.74 -6.89
C ALA A 35 13.15 -25.12 -8.26
N HIS A 36 11.89 -24.73 -8.48
CA HIS A 36 11.41 -24.12 -9.73
C HIS A 36 11.16 -22.63 -9.64
N ALA A 37 11.51 -22.00 -8.51
CA ALA A 37 11.27 -20.57 -8.33
C ALA A 37 12.30 -19.74 -9.10
N SER A 38 11.84 -18.73 -9.81
CA SER A 38 12.72 -17.79 -10.53
C SER A 38 13.66 -17.00 -9.61
N VAL A 39 13.28 -16.84 -8.33
CA VAL A 39 14.11 -16.22 -7.29
C VAL A 39 15.23 -17.14 -6.81
N ASN A 40 15.20 -18.43 -7.16
CA ASN A 40 16.25 -19.41 -6.82
C ASN A 40 17.45 -19.28 -7.76
N ASP A 41 18.17 -18.17 -7.68
CA ASP A 41 19.34 -17.87 -8.55
C ASP A 41 20.44 -18.93 -8.42
N TYR A 42 20.52 -19.64 -7.29
CA TYR A 42 21.53 -20.68 -7.03
C TYR A 42 21.10 -22.09 -7.46
N GLN A 43 19.88 -22.24 -7.99
CA GLN A 43 19.32 -23.51 -8.47
C GLN A 43 19.42 -24.65 -7.45
N THR A 44 19.15 -24.36 -6.20
CA THR A 44 19.14 -25.36 -5.12
C THR A 44 17.82 -26.11 -5.09
N ASP A 45 17.86 -27.42 -4.83
CA ASP A 45 16.67 -28.29 -4.77
C ASP A 45 15.79 -28.00 -3.55
N ALA A 46 16.37 -27.45 -2.48
CA ALA A 46 15.69 -27.18 -1.24
C ALA A 46 16.29 -25.95 -0.52
N ILE A 47 15.50 -25.33 0.35
CA ILE A 47 15.96 -24.29 1.26
C ILE A 47 16.55 -24.96 2.50
N PRO A 48 17.82 -24.68 2.88
CA PRO A 48 18.38 -25.24 4.12
C PRO A 48 17.52 -24.86 5.34
N ASP A 49 17.35 -25.77 6.31
CA ASP A 49 16.48 -25.57 7.46
C ASP A 49 16.81 -24.31 8.26
N SER A 50 18.08 -24.06 8.50
CA SER A 50 18.54 -22.84 9.18
C SER A 50 18.15 -21.56 8.41
N THR A 51 18.21 -21.61 7.08
CA THR A 51 17.80 -20.52 6.20
C THR A 51 16.31 -20.32 6.22
N PHE A 52 15.53 -21.41 6.13
CA PHE A 52 14.08 -21.36 6.22
C PHE A 52 13.59 -20.76 7.54
N HIS A 53 14.13 -21.20 8.67
CA HIS A 53 13.79 -20.64 9.98
C HIS A 53 14.16 -19.17 10.11
N ARG A 54 15.32 -18.77 9.61
CA ARG A 54 15.73 -17.37 9.58
C ARG A 54 14.80 -16.53 8.71
N TRP A 55 14.44 -17.01 7.51
CA TRP A 55 13.53 -16.31 6.61
C TRP A 55 12.16 -16.15 7.25
N ARG A 56 11.61 -17.22 7.84
CA ARG A 56 10.33 -17.18 8.54
C ARG A 56 10.33 -16.08 9.61
N ASN A 57 11.31 -16.08 10.51
CA ASN A 57 11.38 -15.09 11.58
C ASN A 57 11.54 -13.66 11.04
N THR A 58 12.32 -13.47 9.98
CA THR A 58 12.49 -12.15 9.36
C THR A 58 11.21 -11.68 8.67
N VAL A 59 10.52 -12.59 8.00
CA VAL A 59 9.23 -12.33 7.34
C VAL A 59 8.16 -11.95 8.37
N GLU A 60 8.09 -12.65 9.51
CA GLU A 60 7.18 -12.32 10.60
C GLU A 60 7.41 -10.90 11.12
N LEU A 61 8.68 -10.49 11.28
CA LEU A 61 9.05 -9.14 11.71
C LEU A 61 8.76 -8.07 10.65
N LEU A 62 9.12 -8.33 9.39
CA LEU A 62 8.99 -7.33 8.32
C LEU A 62 7.54 -7.08 7.91
N PHE A 63 6.73 -8.13 7.91
CA PHE A 63 5.35 -8.06 7.41
C PHE A 63 4.31 -8.10 8.53
N ASP A 64 4.76 -8.22 9.79
CA ASP A 64 3.89 -8.33 10.99
C ASP A 64 2.81 -9.42 10.81
N ILE A 65 3.26 -10.59 10.37
CA ILE A 65 2.43 -11.79 10.18
C ILE A 65 2.97 -12.90 11.06
N THR A 66 2.14 -13.89 11.36
CA THR A 66 2.57 -15.07 12.13
C THR A 66 2.46 -16.33 11.27
N ILE A 67 3.59 -17.00 11.03
CA ILE A 67 3.64 -18.28 10.32
C ILE A 67 3.63 -19.42 11.34
N LYS A 68 2.53 -20.17 11.39
CA LYS A 68 2.36 -21.35 12.26
C LYS A 68 2.56 -22.65 11.50
N CYS A 69 2.85 -23.71 12.24
CA CYS A 69 2.87 -25.08 11.75
C CYS A 69 1.75 -25.86 12.43
N ASN A 70 0.88 -26.51 11.67
CA ASN A 70 -0.19 -27.31 12.21
C ASN A 70 0.29 -28.71 12.63
N ALA A 71 -0.61 -29.52 13.23
CA ALA A 71 -0.30 -30.88 13.68
C ALA A 71 0.09 -31.84 12.52
N SER A 72 -0.28 -31.51 11.28
CA SER A 72 0.08 -32.25 10.06
C SER A 72 1.45 -31.85 9.50
N GLY A 73 2.16 -30.92 10.15
CA GLY A 73 3.48 -30.43 9.68
C GLY A 73 3.38 -29.43 8.54
N GLU A 74 2.21 -28.79 8.34
CA GLU A 74 1.99 -27.80 7.30
C GLU A 74 2.10 -26.39 7.86
N TYR A 75 2.80 -25.52 7.13
CA TYR A 75 2.96 -24.12 7.44
C TYR A 75 1.81 -23.30 6.84
N TYR A 76 1.29 -22.36 7.61
CA TYR A 76 0.24 -21.43 7.19
C TYR A 76 0.42 -20.07 7.89
N ILE A 77 -0.14 -19.03 7.32
CA ILE A 77 -0.17 -17.71 7.94
C ILE A 77 -1.42 -17.62 8.80
N ASP A 78 -1.25 -17.33 10.10
CA ASP A 78 -2.34 -17.14 11.02
C ASP A 78 -3.02 -15.79 10.77
N GLY A 79 -4.35 -15.75 10.76
CA GLY A 79 -5.10 -14.52 10.49
C GLY A 79 -5.16 -14.09 9.01
N VAL A 80 -4.99 -15.02 8.05
CA VAL A 80 -5.03 -14.74 6.58
C VAL A 80 -6.31 -14.01 6.14
N THR A 81 -7.40 -14.12 6.88
CA THR A 81 -8.63 -13.33 6.66
C THR A 81 -8.38 -11.82 6.74
N ASP A 82 -7.35 -11.38 7.45
CA ASP A 82 -6.99 -9.96 7.57
C ASP A 82 -6.01 -9.49 6.49
N LEU A 83 -5.21 -10.39 5.89
CA LEU A 83 -4.29 -10.07 4.78
C LEU A 83 -5.03 -9.75 3.46
N HIS A 84 -6.24 -10.27 3.28
CA HIS A 84 -7.10 -9.96 2.11
C HIS A 84 -8.07 -8.79 2.35
N ARG A 85 -8.16 -8.32 3.57
CA ARG A 85 -8.93 -7.10 3.88
C ARG A 85 -8.13 -5.88 3.46
N THR A 86 -8.81 -4.90 2.97
CA THR A 86 -8.51 -3.54 2.52
C THR A 86 -7.36 -2.78 3.22
N ASP A 87 -6.55 -3.47 4.02
CA ASP A 87 -5.41 -2.93 4.72
C ASP A 87 -4.25 -2.64 3.75
N LEU A 88 -3.55 -1.56 3.99
CA LEU A 88 -2.36 -1.11 3.26
C LEU A 88 -1.34 -2.24 3.06
N ARG A 89 -1.15 -3.10 4.06
CA ARG A 89 -0.24 -4.26 4.02
C ARG A 89 -0.64 -5.27 2.94
N GLY A 90 -1.91 -5.65 2.88
CA GLY A 90 -2.41 -6.57 1.86
C GLY A 90 -2.23 -6.02 0.44
N ARG A 91 -2.39 -4.70 0.26
CA ARG A 91 -2.14 -4.03 -1.02
C ARG A 91 -0.67 -4.04 -1.41
N ILE A 92 0.24 -3.74 -0.47
CA ILE A 92 1.69 -3.80 -0.70
C ILE A 92 2.12 -5.22 -1.07
N MET A 93 1.64 -6.24 -0.34
CA MET A 93 1.94 -7.64 -0.63
C MET A 93 1.44 -8.06 -2.02
N ASN A 94 0.22 -7.65 -2.41
CA ASN A 94 -0.32 -7.90 -3.74
C ASN A 94 0.51 -7.22 -4.83
N LEU A 95 0.90 -5.97 -4.65
CA LEU A 95 1.76 -5.24 -5.60
C LEU A 95 3.13 -5.91 -5.77
N LEU A 96 3.75 -6.32 -4.67
CA LEU A 96 5.03 -7.02 -4.70
C LEU A 96 4.91 -8.41 -5.36
N SER A 97 3.81 -9.12 -5.10
CA SER A 97 3.52 -10.42 -5.74
C SER A 97 3.34 -10.28 -7.25
N VAL A 98 2.59 -9.28 -7.68
CA VAL A 98 2.38 -8.96 -9.10
C VAL A 98 3.70 -8.55 -9.74
N ASN A 99 4.51 -7.72 -9.10
CA ASN A 99 5.80 -7.28 -9.62
C ASN A 99 6.77 -8.46 -9.82
N ASN A 100 6.84 -9.39 -8.86
CA ASN A 100 7.65 -10.59 -9.00
C ASN A 100 7.14 -11.50 -10.15
N MET A 101 5.82 -11.72 -10.23
CA MET A 101 5.23 -12.50 -11.32
C MET A 101 5.55 -11.88 -12.70
N LEU A 102 5.58 -10.55 -12.80
CA LEU A 102 5.91 -9.84 -14.04
C LEU A 102 7.39 -9.94 -14.42
N ARG A 103 8.28 -9.98 -13.43
CA ARG A 103 9.71 -10.21 -13.70
C ARG A 103 9.97 -11.60 -14.25
N ASP A 104 9.15 -12.58 -13.85
CA ASP A 104 9.22 -13.95 -14.33
C ASP A 104 8.62 -14.15 -15.73
N CYS A 105 7.83 -13.18 -16.18
CA CYS A 105 7.23 -13.21 -17.50
C CYS A 105 8.28 -12.89 -18.57
N HIS A 106 8.48 -13.81 -19.52
CA HIS A 106 9.24 -13.54 -20.74
C HIS A 106 8.77 -12.24 -21.39
N GLU A 107 9.66 -11.52 -22.08
CA GLU A 107 9.36 -10.23 -22.75
C GLU A 107 8.10 -10.28 -23.63
N ASN A 108 7.78 -11.46 -24.20
CA ASN A 108 6.58 -11.66 -25.00
C ASN A 108 5.28 -11.56 -24.20
N LEU A 109 5.26 -11.95 -22.92
CA LEU A 109 4.08 -11.83 -22.04
C LEU A 109 3.88 -10.42 -21.53
N ARG A 110 4.94 -9.62 -21.39
CA ARG A 110 4.82 -8.19 -21.01
C ARG A 110 3.97 -7.40 -21.98
N LYS A 111 3.96 -7.76 -23.28
CA LYS A 111 3.10 -7.11 -24.28
C LYS A 111 1.62 -7.51 -24.18
N GLN A 112 1.32 -8.57 -23.46
CA GLN A 112 -0.05 -9.07 -23.26
C GLN A 112 -0.65 -8.66 -21.92
N ILE A 113 0.16 -8.06 -21.02
CA ILE A 113 -0.27 -7.61 -19.70
C ILE A 113 -0.23 -6.09 -19.70
N LEU A 114 -1.42 -5.48 -19.64
CA LEU A 114 -1.56 -4.03 -19.58
C LEU A 114 -1.79 -3.60 -18.14
N PHE A 115 -1.00 -2.62 -17.69
CA PHE A 115 -1.18 -1.96 -16.40
C PHE A 115 -1.74 -0.57 -16.64
N GLU A 116 -2.73 -0.23 -15.84
CA GLU A 116 -3.12 1.16 -15.71
C GLU A 116 -2.00 1.91 -14.97
N PRO A 117 -1.48 3.03 -15.50
CA PRO A 117 -0.47 3.80 -14.80
C PRO A 117 -1.05 4.33 -13.49
N ILE A 118 -0.40 3.97 -12.38
CA ILE A 118 -0.74 4.54 -11.07
C ILE A 118 -0.10 5.92 -11.02
N PRO A 119 -0.89 6.99 -10.76
CA PRO A 119 -0.32 8.32 -10.61
C PRO A 119 0.72 8.35 -9.49
N ALA A 120 1.85 8.98 -9.77
CA ALA A 120 2.94 9.19 -8.83
C ALA A 120 2.50 10.06 -7.62
N GLY A 121 3.42 10.37 -6.73
CA GLY A 121 3.18 11.19 -5.54
C GLY A 121 3.57 10.46 -4.25
N GLU A 122 3.97 9.20 -4.38
CA GLU A 122 4.44 8.39 -3.24
C GLU A 122 5.75 8.93 -2.65
N GLU A 123 6.55 9.63 -3.46
CA GLU A 123 7.78 10.31 -3.04
C GLU A 123 7.53 11.39 -1.98
N HIS A 124 6.31 11.92 -1.89
CA HIS A 124 5.94 12.92 -0.90
C HIS A 124 5.46 12.32 0.43
N LEU A 125 5.11 11.02 0.46
CA LEU A 125 4.52 10.38 1.63
C LEU A 125 5.42 10.44 2.86
N GLU A 126 6.72 10.17 2.70
CA GLU A 126 7.66 10.18 3.83
C GLU A 126 7.73 11.56 4.49
N THR A 127 7.86 12.62 3.68
CA THR A 127 7.89 14.00 4.16
C THR A 127 6.59 14.38 4.88
N ILE A 128 5.44 14.01 4.32
CA ILE A 128 4.13 14.31 4.91
C ILE A 128 3.96 13.58 6.23
N VAL A 129 4.27 12.28 6.29
CA VAL A 129 4.13 11.46 7.51
C VAL A 129 5.06 11.97 8.61
N ALA A 130 6.30 12.36 8.27
CA ALA A 130 7.22 12.98 9.24
C ALA A 130 6.65 14.28 9.80
N ALA A 131 6.17 15.17 8.95
CA ALA A 131 5.58 16.43 9.37
C ALA A 131 4.29 16.25 10.21
N MET A 132 3.45 15.25 9.86
CA MET A 132 2.27 14.89 10.67
C MET A 132 2.66 14.41 12.07
N ARG A 133 3.69 13.56 12.18
CA ARG A 133 4.22 13.09 13.46
C ARG A 133 4.74 14.24 14.32
N ASP A 134 5.51 15.13 13.71
CA ASP A 134 6.20 16.22 14.39
C ASP A 134 5.33 17.49 14.48
N ARG A 135 4.08 17.45 13.95
CA ARG A 135 3.10 18.56 13.94
C ARG A 135 3.62 19.82 13.27
N GLN A 136 4.42 19.67 12.22
CA GLN A 136 4.98 20.78 11.46
C GLN A 136 4.07 21.20 10.32
N VAL A 137 3.91 22.50 10.11
CA VAL A 137 3.26 23.07 8.93
C VAL A 137 4.11 22.75 7.72
N LEU A 138 3.47 22.37 6.61
CA LEU A 138 4.12 22.08 5.35
C LEU A 138 3.91 23.23 4.37
N GLU A 139 4.99 23.64 3.70
CA GLU A 139 4.91 24.46 2.49
C GLU A 139 4.73 23.53 1.29
N LEU A 140 3.65 23.72 0.55
CA LEU A 140 3.23 22.89 -0.56
C LEU A 140 3.10 23.69 -1.84
N SER A 141 3.89 23.35 -2.85
CA SER A 141 3.72 23.85 -4.23
C SER A 141 2.80 22.89 -5.00
N TYR A 142 1.62 23.36 -5.40
CA TYR A 142 0.56 22.53 -5.95
C TYR A 142 0.10 22.98 -7.32
N GLN A 143 0.12 22.06 -8.30
CA GLN A 143 -0.37 22.28 -9.65
C GLN A 143 -1.88 21.98 -9.71
N ASN A 144 -2.69 23.01 -9.86
CA ASN A 144 -4.11 22.83 -10.09
C ASN A 144 -4.44 22.76 -11.60
N PHE A 145 -5.67 22.34 -11.96
CA PHE A 145 -6.04 22.18 -13.37
C PHE A 145 -6.37 23.49 -14.10
N VAL A 146 -6.45 24.60 -13.39
CA VAL A 146 -6.96 25.88 -13.92
C VAL A 146 -5.82 26.86 -14.20
N SER A 147 -4.66 26.66 -13.56
CA SER A 147 -3.51 27.56 -13.67
C SER A 147 -2.31 26.81 -14.25
N ASP A 148 -1.59 27.45 -15.16
CA ASP A 148 -0.34 26.92 -15.71
C ASP A 148 0.84 27.01 -14.72
N THR A 149 0.70 27.79 -13.66
CA THR A 149 1.71 27.94 -12.61
C THR A 149 1.25 27.29 -11.32
N PRO A 150 2.15 26.56 -10.61
CA PRO A 150 1.85 26.03 -9.29
C PRO A 150 1.51 27.13 -8.29
N THR A 151 0.62 26.82 -7.37
CA THR A 151 0.26 27.71 -6.25
C THR A 151 0.89 27.17 -4.97
N VAL A 152 1.48 28.07 -4.18
CA VAL A 152 2.06 27.70 -2.89
C VAL A 152 1.00 27.82 -1.80
N TYR A 153 0.95 26.81 -0.92
CA TYR A 153 0.07 26.75 0.25
C TYR A 153 0.89 26.39 1.49
N HIS A 154 0.53 26.99 2.62
CA HIS A 154 0.96 26.54 3.94
C HIS A 154 -0.14 25.68 4.53
N VAL A 155 0.17 24.41 4.79
CA VAL A 155 -0.85 23.41 5.12
C VAL A 155 -0.54 22.68 6.43
N GLU A 156 -1.56 22.49 7.22
CA GLU A 156 -1.58 21.70 8.44
C GLU A 156 -2.14 20.33 8.10
N ALA A 157 -1.31 19.31 8.10
CA ALA A 157 -1.66 17.97 7.64
C ALA A 157 -2.53 17.23 8.66
N TYR A 158 -3.81 17.00 8.35
CA TYR A 158 -4.76 16.34 9.26
C TYR A 158 -4.82 14.83 9.02
N CYS A 159 -4.98 14.38 7.78
CA CYS A 159 -4.91 12.96 7.47
C CYS A 159 -4.50 12.68 6.01
N LEU A 160 -4.05 11.44 5.77
CA LEU A 160 -3.81 10.88 4.44
C LEU A 160 -4.89 9.86 4.10
N LYS A 161 -5.43 9.94 2.89
CA LYS A 161 -6.42 8.99 2.38
C LYS A 161 -5.99 8.40 1.05
N ALA A 162 -5.92 7.07 0.98
CA ALA A 162 -5.79 6.37 -0.30
C ALA A 162 -7.18 6.12 -0.89
N TYR A 163 -7.40 6.52 -2.14
CA TYR A 163 -8.65 6.28 -2.85
C TYR A 163 -8.40 6.11 -4.35
N ARG A 164 -8.92 5.04 -4.95
CA ARG A 164 -8.78 4.71 -6.39
C ARG A 164 -7.35 4.88 -6.89
N GLN A 165 -6.42 4.21 -6.22
CA GLN A 165 -4.98 4.18 -6.55
C GLN A 165 -4.27 5.54 -6.46
N ARG A 166 -4.84 6.53 -5.78
CA ARG A 166 -4.22 7.83 -5.52
C ARG A 166 -4.17 8.12 -4.03
N TRP A 167 -3.17 8.86 -3.63
CA TRP A 167 -3.05 9.41 -2.29
C TRP A 167 -3.54 10.85 -2.25
N TYR A 168 -4.25 11.18 -1.19
CA TYR A 168 -4.75 12.51 -0.91
C TYR A 168 -4.33 12.95 0.48
N LEU A 169 -3.77 14.16 0.57
CA LEU A 169 -3.56 14.88 1.81
C LEU A 169 -4.79 15.73 2.11
N ILE A 170 -5.38 15.52 3.25
CA ILE A 170 -6.43 16.37 3.80
C ILE A 170 -5.76 17.29 4.81
N ALA A 171 -5.80 18.59 4.54
CA ALA A 171 -5.08 19.58 5.32
C ALA A 171 -5.85 20.88 5.41
N PHE A 172 -5.65 21.62 6.48
CA PHE A 172 -6.09 23.00 6.58
C PHE A 172 -5.10 23.90 5.81
N ALA A 173 -5.58 24.57 4.78
CA ALA A 173 -4.79 25.50 3.98
C ALA A 173 -4.97 26.92 4.55
N GLN A 174 -3.89 27.52 5.05
CA GLN A 174 -3.91 28.83 5.71
C GLN A 174 -4.40 29.93 4.76
N GLU A 175 -3.93 29.92 3.49
CA GLU A 175 -4.33 30.91 2.48
C GLU A 175 -5.81 30.81 2.06
N ARG A 176 -6.44 29.70 2.36
CA ARG A 176 -7.85 29.44 2.04
C ARG A 176 -8.75 29.43 3.26
N ASN A 177 -8.16 29.57 4.44
CA ASN A 177 -8.85 29.49 5.74
C ASN A 177 -9.84 28.31 5.80
N GLY A 178 -9.37 27.11 5.49
CA GLY A 178 -10.24 25.93 5.49
C GLY A 178 -9.60 24.67 4.96
N ILE A 179 -10.23 23.53 5.26
CA ILE A 179 -9.76 22.22 4.83
C ILE A 179 -9.82 22.08 3.32
N ARG A 180 -8.75 21.55 2.75
CA ARG A 180 -8.60 21.22 1.32
C ARG A 180 -8.05 19.82 1.17
N HIS A 181 -8.35 19.22 0.02
CA HIS A 181 -7.88 17.90 -0.37
C HIS A 181 -6.88 18.03 -1.51
N PHE A 182 -5.65 17.67 -1.24
CA PHE A 182 -4.56 17.75 -2.19
C PHE A 182 -4.18 16.35 -2.67
N SER A 183 -4.31 16.09 -3.96
CA SER A 183 -3.82 14.83 -4.55
C SER A 183 -2.30 14.87 -4.65
N LEU A 184 -1.60 13.84 -4.15
CA LEU A 184 -0.15 13.85 -4.05
C LEU A 184 0.53 13.87 -5.43
N ASP A 185 -0.07 13.23 -6.43
CA ASP A 185 0.44 13.23 -7.82
C ASP A 185 0.43 14.62 -8.49
N ARG A 186 -0.11 15.64 -7.83
CA ARG A 186 -0.15 17.02 -8.28
C ARG A 186 0.70 17.96 -7.42
N MET A 187 1.40 17.42 -6.45
CA MET A 187 2.37 18.15 -5.67
C MET A 187 3.67 18.25 -6.47
N VAL A 188 4.12 19.47 -6.69
CA VAL A 188 5.39 19.75 -7.39
C VAL A 188 6.55 19.69 -6.40
N GLN A 189 6.32 20.25 -5.20
CA GLN A 189 7.30 20.29 -4.13
C GLN A 189 6.57 20.35 -2.79
N ILE A 190 7.13 19.72 -1.77
CA ILE A 190 6.66 19.83 -0.40
C ILE A 190 7.85 19.84 0.56
N GLN A 191 7.79 20.70 1.57
CA GLN A 191 8.83 20.81 2.59
C GLN A 191 8.24 21.24 3.94
N PRO A 192 8.77 20.73 5.07
CA PRO A 192 8.36 21.19 6.38
C PRO A 192 8.86 22.60 6.64
N THR A 193 8.07 23.38 7.36
CA THR A 193 8.45 24.72 7.86
C THR A 193 8.93 24.65 9.31
N GLN A 194 9.28 25.81 9.88
CA GLN A 194 9.62 25.93 11.32
C GLN A 194 8.36 26.03 12.20
N ASP A 195 7.19 26.26 11.60
CA ASP A 195 5.94 26.47 12.31
C ASP A 195 5.27 25.16 12.69
N ASN A 196 4.63 25.14 13.85
CA ASN A 196 3.87 23.98 14.32
C ASN A 196 2.37 24.28 14.29
N TYR A 197 1.57 23.21 14.20
CA TYR A 197 0.12 23.30 14.25
C TYR A 197 -0.46 22.34 15.29
N THR A 198 -1.71 22.56 15.65
CA THR A 198 -2.47 21.66 16.51
C THR A 198 -3.71 21.20 15.75
N ILE A 199 -3.94 19.89 15.69
CA ILE A 199 -5.19 19.38 15.12
C ILE A 199 -6.34 19.84 16.02
N PRO A 200 -7.45 20.36 15.43
CA PRO A 200 -8.62 20.75 16.21
C PRO A 200 -9.14 19.58 17.05
N ASP A 201 -9.53 19.88 18.30
CA ASP A 201 -10.16 18.89 19.16
C ASP A 201 -11.39 18.31 18.49
N GLY A 202 -11.48 16.98 18.46
CA GLY A 202 -12.59 16.26 17.83
C GLY A 202 -12.46 16.02 16.33
N PHE A 203 -11.32 16.35 15.68
CA PHE A 203 -11.10 15.89 14.29
C PHE A 203 -10.83 14.40 14.29
N ASP A 204 -11.75 13.64 13.68
CA ASP A 204 -11.60 12.22 13.38
C ASP A 204 -11.71 11.99 11.88
N ALA A 205 -10.74 11.28 11.30
CA ALA A 205 -10.67 11.06 9.85
C ALA A 205 -11.77 10.11 9.36
N GLU A 206 -12.17 9.12 10.15
CA GLU A 206 -13.23 8.18 9.79
C GLU A 206 -14.59 8.88 9.81
N GLU A 207 -14.85 9.67 10.86
CA GLU A 207 -16.06 10.47 10.95
C GLU A 207 -16.13 11.50 9.83
N TYR A 208 -15.01 12.19 9.53
CA TYR A 208 -14.92 13.18 8.45
C TYR A 208 -15.33 12.62 7.09
N PHE A 209 -15.05 11.35 6.82
CA PHE A 209 -15.40 10.67 5.58
C PHE A 209 -16.62 9.74 5.68
N SER A 210 -17.27 9.61 6.83
CA SER A 210 -18.33 8.63 7.09
C SER A 210 -19.52 8.74 6.12
N GLN A 211 -19.81 9.96 5.63
CA GLN A 211 -20.94 10.24 4.74
C GLN A 211 -20.53 10.50 3.29
N VAL A 212 -19.31 10.14 2.92
CA VAL A 212 -18.73 10.47 1.61
C VAL A 212 -18.20 9.24 0.88
N CYS A 213 -18.72 9.00 -0.32
CA CYS A 213 -18.15 8.03 -1.24
C CYS A 213 -17.00 8.68 -2.02
N GLY A 214 -15.76 8.63 -1.46
CA GLY A 214 -14.59 9.16 -2.15
C GLY A 214 -13.80 10.19 -1.34
N VAL A 215 -13.32 11.22 -2.01
CA VAL A 215 -12.44 12.25 -1.41
C VAL A 215 -13.01 13.67 -1.49
N THR A 216 -14.15 13.85 -2.15
CA THR A 216 -14.79 15.18 -2.27
C THR A 216 -15.96 15.27 -1.32
N ILE A 217 -15.91 16.22 -0.39
CA ILE A 217 -17.03 16.49 0.52
C ILE A 217 -17.94 17.52 -0.15
N PRO A 218 -19.18 17.14 -0.51
CA PRO A 218 -20.13 18.06 -1.09
C PRO A 218 -20.63 19.05 -0.02
N LYS A 219 -20.97 20.26 -0.44
CA LYS A 219 -21.60 21.25 0.45
C LYS A 219 -23.08 20.94 0.73
N MET A 220 -23.61 19.88 0.13
CA MET A 220 -25.01 19.48 0.24
C MET A 220 -25.19 18.47 1.37
N GLN A 221 -26.38 18.46 1.96
CA GLN A 221 -26.76 17.42 2.93
C GLN A 221 -26.78 16.04 2.25
N PRO A 222 -26.38 14.98 2.96
CA PRO A 222 -26.46 13.61 2.45
C PRO A 222 -27.91 13.28 2.04
N GLN A 223 -28.05 12.60 0.90
CA GLN A 223 -29.35 12.15 0.41
C GLN A 223 -29.42 10.62 0.47
N GLU A 224 -30.55 10.09 0.92
CA GLU A 224 -30.80 8.66 0.87
C GLU A 224 -31.08 8.24 -0.58
N ILE A 225 -30.24 7.34 -1.12
CA ILE A 225 -30.43 6.76 -2.45
C ILE A 225 -30.78 5.29 -2.29
N LYS A 226 -31.98 4.88 -2.73
CA LYS A 226 -32.42 3.49 -2.77
C LYS A 226 -32.17 2.88 -4.13
N ILE A 227 -31.24 1.92 -4.19
CA ILE A 227 -30.91 1.21 -5.43
C ILE A 227 -31.50 -0.19 -5.37
N LYS A 228 -32.34 -0.55 -6.35
CA LYS A 228 -32.84 -1.91 -6.53
C LYS A 228 -31.90 -2.67 -7.44
N VAL A 229 -31.23 -3.68 -6.90
CA VAL A 229 -30.23 -4.48 -7.60
C VAL A 229 -30.82 -5.85 -7.95
N ASN A 230 -30.55 -6.36 -9.14
CA ASN A 230 -30.90 -7.74 -9.52
C ASN A 230 -30.06 -8.72 -8.72
N LYS A 231 -30.64 -9.86 -8.29
CA LYS A 231 -29.94 -10.90 -7.52
C LYS A 231 -28.60 -11.34 -8.15
N ALA A 232 -28.50 -11.36 -9.47
CA ALA A 232 -27.29 -11.78 -10.18
C ALA A 232 -26.11 -10.81 -10.01
N ILE A 233 -26.35 -9.55 -9.68
CA ILE A 233 -25.32 -8.52 -9.55
C ILE A 233 -25.09 -8.05 -8.12
N VAL A 234 -25.85 -8.56 -7.15
CA VAL A 234 -25.66 -8.29 -5.71
C VAL A 234 -24.22 -8.51 -5.24
N PRO A 235 -23.49 -9.57 -5.67
CA PRO A 235 -22.11 -9.80 -5.24
C PRO A 235 -21.11 -8.71 -5.67
N TYR A 236 -21.49 -7.79 -6.56
CA TYR A 236 -20.64 -6.71 -7.07
C TYR A 236 -20.90 -5.36 -6.38
N PHE A 237 -21.83 -5.31 -5.42
CA PHE A 237 -22.16 -4.17 -4.58
C PHE A 237 -21.80 -4.44 -3.12
#